data_12d487e791404f26c4dfe75d838df326
#
_entry.id   12d487e791404f26c4dfe75d838df326
#
_cell.length_a   1.000
_cell.length_b   1.000
_cell.length_c   1.000
_cell.angle_alpha   90.00
_cell.angle_beta   90.00
_cell.angle_gamma   90.00
#
_symmetry.space_group_name_H-M   'P 1'
#
loop_
_entity.id
_entity.type
_entity.pdbx_description
1 polymer ?
#
loop_
_entity_poly.entity_id
_entity_poly.type
_entity_poly.pdbx_seq_one_letter_code
_entity_poly.pdbx_strand_id
1 'polypeptide(L)'
;MELGHSPWLRRRPRSRADPAWPQTVISVAALIGVLGIMAAGYAGRLNSIALVIDGQPRIIRTNQTTVEGVLRDAGLTLYPEDRVRPAPDASLPSSGAIEVIHARPISIVVDGRTLNVRTHAATLAELLVEQGIPLHPNDALSIDGDATVAESGFTGAPTMPRRVSIRRAVPLTVNIDDGTALTLQTSQPTIGQALRAAGIDVYLADRLTPDANTRVTAGGSVFIERSIPVSVYVDGQSIRTRTHRERVGDVLAELGVTLQGRDYTQPALDAPAQAGLNVRVVRVSEAFLIEQEPVAFETQILPNPDMEIDTQQLTQEGESGVLQKRTRVRYADGQEVARVVEDQILLRAPRPKIIHYGTQIVVRTIQTPDGPREYWRHFRALATSYSAATAGTPKTSPHYGRTALGWAMRKGIVAVDPETIPFRSEMYVPGYGVGVAADTGGAIIGKHVDLGYDDDNLVIWRRWVDVYLLTPLPPADTLQYILPNWPIERGRS
;
A
#
# COMPACT_ATOMS: atom_id res chain seq x y z
N MET A 1 42.23 -8.05 7.72
CA MET A 1 42.61 -9.13 6.82
C MET A 1 42.12 -8.69 5.48
N GLU A 2 42.97 -8.07 4.83
CA GLU A 2 43.87 -8.44 3.70
C GLU A 2 43.05 -8.48 2.42
N LEU A 3 43.22 -7.46 1.62
CA LEU A 3 44.14 -7.33 0.50
C LEU A 3 43.65 -8.17 -0.68
N GLY A 4 43.47 -7.71 -1.84
CA GLY A 4 44.32 -6.87 -2.59
C GLY A 4 43.81 -6.59 -4.00
N HIS A 5 44.27 -5.50 -4.42
CA HIS A 5 44.79 -5.15 -5.72
C HIS A 5 43.89 -5.16 -6.96
N SER A 6 43.53 -3.97 -7.35
CA SER A 6 43.61 -3.59 -8.75
C SER A 6 45.00 -3.95 -9.30
N PRO A 7 45.24 -4.01 -10.59
CA PRO A 7 45.15 -2.84 -11.44
C PRO A 7 44.92 -3.15 -12.95
N TRP A 8 44.94 -2.16 -13.72
CA TRP A 8 45.53 -1.94 -15.06
C TRP A 8 44.63 -1.03 -15.90
N LEU A 9 44.84 0.24 -15.65
CA LEU A 9 44.62 1.28 -16.64
C LEU A 9 45.59 1.00 -17.84
N ARG A 10 45.08 0.45 -18.91
CA ARG A 10 45.76 0.54 -20.21
C ARG A 10 45.30 1.83 -20.88
N ARG A 11 46.20 2.80 -20.88
CA ARG A 11 46.13 3.98 -21.75
C ARG A 11 46.09 3.49 -23.19
N ARG A 12 45.04 3.81 -23.92
CA ARG A 12 45.03 3.76 -25.38
C ARG A 12 45.98 4.84 -25.91
N PRO A 13 46.86 4.53 -26.83
CA PRO A 13 47.63 5.58 -27.52
C PRO A 13 46.67 6.37 -28.42
N ARG A 14 46.75 7.66 -28.33
CA ARG A 14 46.14 8.58 -29.30
C ARG A 14 46.78 8.29 -30.67
N SER A 15 45.97 7.83 -31.63
CA SER A 15 46.34 7.87 -33.04
C SER A 15 46.53 9.31 -33.45
N ARG A 16 47.75 9.65 -33.83
CA ARG A 16 48.02 10.87 -34.57
C ARG A 16 47.24 10.79 -35.87
N ALA A 17 46.39 11.75 -36.12
CA ALA A 17 45.81 11.99 -37.45
C ALA A 17 46.96 12.36 -38.38
N ASP A 18 47.22 11.51 -39.35
CA ASP A 18 48.11 11.90 -40.47
C ASP A 18 47.41 13.01 -41.28
N PRO A 19 48.12 14.07 -41.60
CA PRO A 19 47.54 15.14 -42.43
C PRO A 19 47.34 14.57 -43.84
N ALA A 20 46.08 14.58 -44.31
CA ALA A 20 45.75 14.30 -45.71
C ALA A 20 46.37 15.37 -46.59
N TRP A 21 47.44 15.03 -47.24
CA TRP A 21 48.07 15.90 -48.26
C TRP A 21 47.16 15.91 -49.49
N PRO A 22 46.88 17.11 -50.05
CA PRO A 22 46.02 17.17 -51.22
C PRO A 22 46.70 16.41 -52.38
N GLN A 23 45.87 15.65 -53.13
CA GLN A 23 46.31 14.74 -54.22
C GLN A 23 47.24 15.43 -55.24
N THR A 24 47.19 16.71 -55.37
CA THR A 24 48.08 17.56 -56.20
C THR A 24 49.55 17.53 -55.71
N VAL A 25 49.82 17.38 -54.39
CA VAL A 25 51.17 17.39 -53.84
C VAL A 25 51.84 16.01 -54.07
N ILE A 26 51.04 14.94 -54.02
CA ILE A 26 51.54 13.59 -54.29
C ILE A 26 51.89 13.41 -55.76
N SER A 27 51.11 13.97 -56.65
CA SER A 27 51.36 13.98 -58.09
C SER A 27 52.64 14.73 -58.46
N VAL A 28 52.91 15.88 -57.80
CA VAL A 28 54.18 16.62 -58.04
C VAL A 28 55.43 15.93 -57.47
N ALA A 29 55.33 15.33 -56.30
CA ALA A 29 56.41 14.58 -55.71
C ALA A 29 56.78 13.31 -56.52
N ALA A 30 55.78 12.62 -57.08
CA ALA A 30 56.01 11.48 -58.01
C ALA A 30 56.65 11.92 -59.29
N LEU A 31 56.29 13.08 -59.84
CA LEU A 31 56.89 13.63 -61.05
C LEU A 31 58.33 14.01 -60.82
N ILE A 32 58.73 14.57 -59.70
CA ILE A 32 60.14 14.93 -59.38
C ILE A 32 60.97 13.65 -59.14
N GLY A 33 60.40 12.60 -58.50
CA GLY A 33 61.09 11.32 -58.38
C GLY A 33 61.37 10.62 -59.72
N VAL A 34 60.42 10.74 -60.64
CA VAL A 34 60.52 10.19 -61.99
C VAL A 34 61.65 10.87 -62.82
N LEU A 35 61.74 12.19 -62.74
CA LEU A 35 62.79 13.00 -63.40
C LEU A 35 64.20 12.66 -62.86
N GLY A 36 64.38 12.45 -61.59
CA GLY A 36 65.66 12.06 -60.95
C GLY A 36 66.14 10.68 -61.37
N ILE A 37 65.25 9.75 -61.65
CA ILE A 37 65.53 8.38 -62.01
C ILE A 37 65.83 8.23 -63.53
N MET A 38 65.20 9.06 -64.37
CA MET A 38 65.50 9.11 -65.81
C MET A 38 66.96 9.54 -66.12
N ALA A 39 67.57 10.36 -65.24
CA ALA A 39 68.97 10.77 -65.37
C ALA A 39 70.02 9.67 -65.08
N ALA A 40 69.65 8.64 -64.27
CA ALA A 40 70.51 7.56 -63.88
C ALA A 40 70.43 6.32 -64.83
N GLY A 41 69.52 6.24 -65.77
CA GLY A 41 69.22 5.10 -66.64
C GLY A 41 69.89 5.04 -68.00
N TYR A 42 70.86 5.92 -68.31
CA TYR A 42 71.49 6.03 -69.65
C TYR A 42 72.54 5.01 -69.93
N ALA A 43 72.61 3.83 -69.33
CA ALA A 43 73.56 2.77 -69.61
C ALA A 43 72.92 1.41 -69.79
N GLY A 44 72.45 1.10 -70.99
CA GLY A 44 72.05 -0.25 -71.32
C GLY A 44 70.79 -0.38 -72.13
N ARG A 45 70.74 -1.17 -73.12
CA ARG A 45 69.70 -1.45 -74.13
C ARG A 45 68.24 -1.73 -73.66
N LEU A 46 67.85 -1.45 -72.40
CA LEU A 46 66.52 -1.58 -71.88
C LEU A 46 65.99 -0.16 -71.57
N ASN A 47 64.83 0.18 -72.10
CA ASN A 47 64.14 1.40 -71.77
C ASN A 47 63.64 1.26 -70.34
N SER A 48 63.94 2.29 -69.52
CA SER A 48 63.36 2.38 -68.15
C SER A 48 62.09 3.21 -68.21
N ILE A 49 60.94 2.64 -67.91
CA ILE A 49 59.61 3.31 -67.92
C ILE A 49 59.07 3.41 -66.52
N ALA A 50 58.58 4.55 -66.17
CA ALA A 50 57.81 4.69 -64.92
C ALA A 50 56.39 4.20 -65.16
N LEU A 51 55.98 3.25 -64.34
CA LEU A 51 54.62 2.70 -64.29
C LEU A 51 53.98 3.15 -62.95
N VAL A 52 52.93 3.93 -62.98
CA VAL A 52 52.18 4.35 -61.79
C VAL A 52 50.92 3.50 -61.71
N ILE A 53 50.83 2.64 -60.72
CA ILE A 53 49.70 1.75 -60.51
C ILE A 53 48.95 2.25 -59.26
N ASP A 54 47.72 2.66 -59.42
CA ASP A 54 46.89 3.19 -58.34
C ASP A 54 47.57 4.27 -57.46
N GLY A 55 48.37 5.13 -58.17
CA GLY A 55 49.14 6.19 -57.54
C GLY A 55 50.52 5.78 -56.99
N GLN A 56 50.85 4.50 -57.07
CA GLN A 56 52.17 3.97 -56.64
C GLN A 56 53.17 3.86 -57.80
N PRO A 57 54.20 4.63 -57.78
CA PRO A 57 55.20 4.57 -58.88
C PRO A 57 56.11 3.31 -58.80
N ARG A 58 56.29 2.63 -59.92
CA ARG A 58 57.18 1.49 -60.09
C ARG A 58 57.96 1.66 -61.35
N ILE A 59 59.26 1.39 -61.33
CA ILE A 59 60.10 1.44 -62.51
C ILE A 59 60.21 0.04 -63.14
N ILE A 60 59.89 -0.02 -64.41
CA ILE A 60 59.99 -1.25 -65.20
C ILE A 60 61.06 -1.06 -66.24
N ARG A 61 61.99 -2.03 -66.39
CA ARG A 61 62.96 -2.12 -67.48
C ARG A 61 62.41 -3.09 -68.53
N THR A 62 62.21 -2.59 -69.71
CA THR A 62 61.57 -3.38 -70.77
C THR A 62 62.19 -3.09 -72.13
N ASN A 63 62.04 -4.05 -73.03
CA ASN A 63 62.38 -3.93 -74.43
C ASN A 63 61.11 -3.82 -75.32
N GLN A 64 59.93 -3.74 -74.72
CA GLN A 64 58.64 -3.61 -75.39
C GLN A 64 58.55 -2.23 -76.08
N THR A 65 57.74 -2.16 -77.11
CA THR A 65 57.47 -0.90 -77.87
C THR A 65 56.11 -0.36 -77.69
N THR A 66 55.25 -1.10 -77.03
CA THR A 66 53.80 -0.72 -76.70
C THR A 66 53.55 -0.75 -75.24
N VAL A 67 52.55 0.06 -74.80
CA VAL A 67 52.10 0.07 -73.43
C VAL A 67 51.60 -1.30 -72.95
N GLU A 68 50.84 -2.02 -73.75
CA GLU A 68 50.33 -3.36 -73.45
C GLU A 68 51.50 -4.32 -73.18
N GLY A 69 52.56 -4.28 -73.97
CA GLY A 69 53.75 -5.11 -73.78
C GLY A 69 54.38 -4.86 -72.41
N VAL A 70 54.55 -3.58 -72.00
CA VAL A 70 55.06 -3.23 -70.65
C VAL A 70 54.20 -3.72 -69.54
N LEU A 71 52.91 -3.60 -69.67
CA LEU A 71 51.95 -4.04 -68.64
C LEU A 71 51.92 -5.55 -68.46
N ARG A 72 52.06 -6.29 -69.57
CA ARG A 72 52.24 -7.78 -69.60
C ARG A 72 53.53 -8.23 -68.91
N ASP A 73 54.63 -7.55 -69.24
CA ASP A 73 55.92 -7.79 -68.59
C ASP A 73 55.87 -7.43 -67.09
N ALA A 74 55.10 -6.47 -66.69
CA ALA A 74 54.83 -6.13 -65.29
C ALA A 74 54.01 -7.16 -64.58
N GLY A 75 53.41 -8.13 -65.27
CA GLY A 75 52.47 -9.09 -64.69
C GLY A 75 51.15 -8.56 -64.30
N LEU A 76 50.75 -7.41 -64.90
CA LEU A 76 49.43 -6.75 -64.61
C LEU A 76 48.37 -7.39 -65.48
N THR A 77 47.28 -7.80 -64.82
CA THR A 77 46.05 -8.19 -65.48
C THR A 77 45.09 -6.99 -65.47
N LEU A 78 44.78 -6.51 -66.67
CA LEU A 78 43.81 -5.40 -66.86
C LEU A 78 42.45 -5.96 -67.08
N TYR A 79 41.42 -5.23 -66.48
CA TYR A 79 40.05 -5.44 -66.75
C TYR A 79 39.54 -4.39 -67.71
N PRO A 80 38.44 -4.64 -68.44
CA PRO A 80 37.94 -3.68 -69.43
C PRO A 80 37.59 -2.29 -68.83
N GLU A 81 37.24 -2.25 -67.55
CA GLU A 81 36.88 -1.02 -66.83
C GLU A 81 38.13 -0.27 -66.31
N ASP A 82 39.36 -0.87 -66.36
CA ASP A 82 40.55 -0.21 -65.87
C ASP A 82 40.92 0.95 -66.78
N ARG A 83 41.42 2.06 -66.22
CA ARG A 83 41.89 3.22 -66.98
C ARG A 83 43.41 3.13 -67.14
N VAL A 84 43.82 3.17 -68.37
CA VAL A 84 45.27 3.14 -68.70
C VAL A 84 45.58 4.38 -69.54
N ARG A 85 46.62 5.08 -69.18
CA ARG A 85 47.12 6.28 -69.92
C ARG A 85 48.62 6.16 -70.09
N PRO A 86 49.19 6.23 -71.33
CA PRO A 86 48.50 6.19 -72.62
C PRO A 86 47.65 4.94 -72.81
N ALA A 87 46.89 4.83 -73.89
CA ALA A 87 46.09 3.66 -74.22
C ALA A 87 46.95 2.42 -74.39
N PRO A 88 46.42 1.19 -74.09
CA PRO A 88 47.20 -0.02 -74.13
C PRO A 88 47.89 -0.32 -75.53
N ASP A 89 47.22 0.05 -76.57
CA ASP A 89 47.69 -0.07 -77.97
C ASP A 89 48.65 1.04 -78.38
N ALA A 90 48.84 2.06 -77.58
CA ALA A 90 49.78 3.17 -77.90
C ALA A 90 51.26 2.73 -77.84
N SER A 91 52.07 3.42 -78.66
CA SER A 91 53.57 3.28 -78.56
C SER A 91 53.99 3.94 -77.20
N LEU A 92 55.13 3.44 -76.71
CA LEU A 92 55.72 3.94 -75.48
C LEU A 92 56.04 5.45 -75.59
N PRO A 93 55.68 6.24 -74.59
CA PRO A 93 56.02 7.65 -74.55
C PRO A 93 57.54 7.80 -74.41
N SER A 94 58.14 8.66 -75.22
CA SER A 94 59.62 8.93 -75.21
C SER A 94 60.09 9.58 -73.91
N SER A 95 59.18 10.23 -73.19
CA SER A 95 59.35 10.71 -71.83
C SER A 95 57.95 10.74 -71.15
N GLY A 96 57.82 10.01 -70.06
CA GLY A 96 56.56 9.95 -69.33
C GLY A 96 56.37 8.66 -68.53
N ALA A 97 55.24 8.62 -67.84
CA ALA A 97 54.80 7.49 -67.07
C ALA A 97 53.60 6.81 -67.72
N ILE A 98 53.48 5.47 -67.57
CA ILE A 98 52.24 4.76 -67.84
C ILE A 98 51.50 4.79 -66.56
N GLU A 99 50.29 5.36 -66.55
CA GLU A 99 49.37 5.35 -65.41
C GLU A 99 48.32 4.29 -65.61
N VAL A 100 48.12 3.45 -64.56
CA VAL A 100 47.08 2.44 -64.50
C VAL A 100 46.27 2.68 -63.25
N ILE A 101 45.01 2.91 -63.43
CA ILE A 101 44.05 3.03 -62.35
C ILE A 101 43.03 1.91 -62.42
N HIS A 102 43.11 0.96 -61.46
CA HIS A 102 42.21 -0.19 -61.45
C HIS A 102 40.79 0.24 -61.01
N ALA A 103 39.79 -0.27 -61.71
CA ALA A 103 38.42 -0.22 -61.28
C ALA A 103 38.22 -1.15 -60.07
N ARG A 104 37.61 -0.61 -59.01
CA ARG A 104 37.37 -1.36 -57.76
C ARG A 104 36.23 -2.36 -57.93
N PRO A 105 36.40 -3.64 -57.55
CA PRO A 105 35.33 -4.62 -57.59
C PRO A 105 34.37 -4.42 -56.42
N ILE A 106 33.06 -4.38 -56.71
CA ILE A 106 31.98 -4.22 -55.75
C ILE A 106 30.86 -5.21 -56.05
N SER A 107 30.31 -5.84 -55.02
CA SER A 107 29.15 -6.72 -55.13
C SER A 107 27.89 -5.98 -54.62
N ILE A 108 26.92 -5.77 -55.50
CA ILE A 108 25.62 -5.13 -55.17
C ILE A 108 24.56 -6.21 -55.16
N VAL A 109 23.91 -6.40 -54.03
CA VAL A 109 22.74 -7.28 -53.90
C VAL A 109 21.47 -6.42 -53.83
N VAL A 110 20.62 -6.56 -54.83
CA VAL A 110 19.38 -5.82 -54.94
C VAL A 110 18.31 -6.65 -55.64
N ASP A 111 17.08 -6.60 -55.21
CA ASP A 111 15.91 -7.28 -55.79
C ASP A 111 16.15 -8.78 -56.04
N GLY A 112 16.84 -9.44 -55.10
CA GLY A 112 17.20 -10.85 -55.15
C GLY A 112 18.32 -11.20 -56.17
N ARG A 113 18.94 -10.21 -56.79
CA ARG A 113 20.05 -10.37 -57.73
C ARG A 113 21.34 -9.88 -57.16
N THR A 114 22.45 -10.55 -57.52
CA THR A 114 23.81 -10.09 -57.17
C THR A 114 24.47 -9.58 -58.45
N LEU A 115 24.84 -8.30 -58.46
CA LEU A 115 25.58 -7.64 -59.52
C LEU A 115 27.05 -7.49 -59.04
N ASN A 116 27.98 -8.10 -59.76
CA ASN A 116 29.41 -7.88 -59.48
C ASN A 116 29.93 -6.90 -60.54
N VAL A 117 30.24 -5.69 -60.11
CA VAL A 117 30.67 -4.60 -60.99
C VAL A 117 32.03 -4.09 -60.61
N ARG A 118 32.73 -3.51 -61.61
CA ARG A 118 33.95 -2.74 -61.35
C ARG A 118 33.68 -1.28 -61.66
N THR A 119 34.13 -0.39 -60.81
CA THR A 119 33.80 1.04 -60.91
C THR A 119 34.94 1.94 -60.50
N HIS A 120 34.95 3.14 -61.06
CA HIS A 120 35.77 4.28 -60.65
C HIS A 120 34.94 5.34 -59.88
N ALA A 121 33.70 5.06 -59.59
CA ALA A 121 32.86 5.98 -58.81
C ALA A 121 33.55 6.35 -57.48
N ALA A 122 33.50 7.60 -57.10
CA ALA A 122 34.11 8.06 -55.87
C ALA A 122 33.17 7.80 -54.66
N THR A 123 31.86 7.76 -54.92
CA THR A 123 30.84 7.60 -53.88
C THR A 123 29.88 6.45 -54.24
N LEU A 124 29.23 5.86 -53.21
CA LEU A 124 28.20 4.85 -53.41
C LEU A 124 27.02 5.41 -54.22
N ALA A 125 26.65 6.69 -54.00
CA ALA A 125 25.58 7.32 -54.75
C ALA A 125 25.91 7.37 -56.27
N GLU A 126 27.11 7.76 -56.65
CA GLU A 126 27.55 7.73 -58.04
C GLU A 126 27.51 6.34 -58.64
N LEU A 127 27.96 5.32 -57.87
CA LEU A 127 27.90 3.90 -58.29
C LEU A 127 26.44 3.46 -58.55
N LEU A 128 25.52 3.78 -57.64
CA LEU A 128 24.13 3.34 -57.80
C LEU A 128 23.49 4.03 -59.01
N VAL A 129 23.81 5.31 -59.25
CA VAL A 129 23.38 6.03 -60.47
C VAL A 129 23.98 5.39 -61.71
N GLU A 130 25.32 5.06 -61.72
CA GLU A 130 26.01 4.42 -62.81
C GLU A 130 25.36 3.09 -63.17
N GLN A 131 24.89 2.35 -62.18
CA GLN A 131 24.25 1.01 -62.36
C GLN A 131 22.75 1.10 -62.57
N GLY A 132 22.15 2.30 -62.60
CA GLY A 132 20.72 2.50 -62.81
C GLY A 132 19.85 1.97 -61.66
N ILE A 133 20.38 1.99 -60.44
CA ILE A 133 19.72 1.48 -59.24
C ILE A 133 19.23 2.66 -58.38
N PRO A 134 17.99 3.11 -58.53
CA PRO A 134 17.45 4.19 -57.70
C PRO A 134 17.21 3.70 -56.26
N LEU A 135 17.51 4.53 -55.26
CA LEU A 135 17.12 4.34 -53.88
C LEU A 135 15.80 5.06 -53.66
N HIS A 136 14.84 4.38 -53.00
CA HIS A 136 13.55 4.95 -52.60
C HIS A 136 13.56 5.24 -51.09
N PRO A 137 12.70 6.17 -50.65
CA PRO A 137 12.51 6.37 -49.20
C PRO A 137 12.17 5.05 -48.50
N ASN A 138 12.69 4.84 -47.31
CA ASN A 138 12.52 3.64 -46.49
C ASN A 138 13.19 2.32 -47.02
N ASP A 139 13.93 2.37 -48.15
CA ASP A 139 14.77 1.25 -48.51
C ASP A 139 15.86 1.05 -47.44
N ALA A 140 16.18 -0.19 -47.09
CA ALA A 140 17.27 -0.50 -46.20
C ALA A 140 18.54 -0.75 -47.00
N LEU A 141 19.61 -0.07 -46.62
CA LEU A 141 20.95 -0.23 -47.18
C LEU A 141 21.86 -0.89 -46.14
N SER A 142 22.56 -1.92 -46.53
CA SER A 142 23.61 -2.55 -45.75
C SER A 142 24.93 -2.47 -46.49
N ILE A 143 25.96 -1.97 -45.83
CA ILE A 143 27.30 -1.74 -46.34
C ILE A 143 28.26 -2.64 -45.60
N ASP A 144 28.97 -3.53 -46.32
CA ASP A 144 29.93 -4.50 -45.77
C ASP A 144 29.39 -5.32 -44.58
N GLY A 145 28.07 -5.48 -44.46
CA GLY A 145 27.37 -6.21 -43.41
C GLY A 145 26.73 -5.29 -42.32
N ASP A 146 27.08 -4.03 -42.22
CA ASP A 146 26.47 -3.07 -41.32
C ASP A 146 25.19 -2.50 -41.90
N ALA A 147 24.06 -2.60 -41.17
CA ALA A 147 22.81 -2.07 -41.61
C ALA A 147 22.77 -0.55 -41.39
N THR A 148 22.57 0.17 -42.49
CA THR A 148 22.33 1.62 -42.47
C THR A 148 20.95 1.87 -43.09
N VAL A 149 20.09 2.64 -42.45
CA VAL A 149 18.80 3.05 -43.05
C VAL A 149 19.10 4.17 -44.05
N ALA A 150 18.52 4.08 -45.23
CA ALA A 150 18.60 5.11 -46.25
C ALA A 150 17.73 6.31 -45.88
N GLU A 151 18.05 7.03 -44.81
CA GLU A 151 17.50 8.35 -44.54
C GLU A 151 18.41 9.41 -45.12
N SER A 152 17.88 10.12 -46.10
CA SER A 152 18.33 11.42 -46.61
C SER A 152 19.85 11.63 -46.70
N GLY A 153 20.36 11.48 -47.92
CA GLY A 153 21.62 12.06 -48.31
C GLY A 153 22.86 11.33 -47.85
N PHE A 154 23.10 10.14 -48.43
CA PHE A 154 24.34 9.41 -48.25
C PHE A 154 25.53 10.20 -48.85
N THR A 155 26.10 11.12 -48.09
CA THR A 155 27.23 11.97 -48.51
C THR A 155 28.53 11.58 -47.86
N GLY A 156 28.74 10.31 -47.42
CA GLY A 156 29.99 10.11 -46.75
C GLY A 156 30.34 8.74 -46.22
N ALA A 157 30.47 7.72 -47.08
CA ALA A 157 31.39 6.68 -46.77
C ALA A 157 32.77 7.12 -47.28
N PRO A 158 33.79 7.32 -46.42
CA PRO A 158 35.12 7.79 -46.84
C PRO A 158 35.87 6.73 -47.66
N THR A 159 35.37 5.54 -47.76
CA THR A 159 35.93 4.43 -48.54
C THR A 159 34.82 3.68 -49.24
N MET A 160 35.00 3.37 -50.53
CA MET A 160 34.06 2.56 -51.29
C MET A 160 33.93 1.15 -50.69
N PRO A 161 32.72 0.67 -50.46
CA PRO A 161 32.48 -0.64 -49.85
C PRO A 161 32.80 -1.80 -50.80
N ARG A 162 33.02 -2.98 -50.27
CA ARG A 162 33.19 -4.20 -51.07
C ARG A 162 31.87 -4.85 -51.42
N ARG A 163 30.85 -4.67 -50.53
CA ARG A 163 29.55 -5.24 -50.71
C ARG A 163 28.45 -4.26 -50.26
N VAL A 164 27.43 -4.14 -51.08
CA VAL A 164 26.25 -3.35 -50.80
C VAL A 164 25.01 -4.23 -50.94
N SER A 165 24.12 -4.20 -49.98
CA SER A 165 22.85 -4.91 -50.07
C SER A 165 21.69 -3.91 -49.91
N ILE A 166 20.78 -3.91 -50.86
CA ILE A 166 19.60 -3.04 -50.86
C ILE A 166 18.38 -3.91 -50.70
N ARG A 167 17.59 -3.64 -49.64
CA ARG A 167 16.28 -4.25 -49.46
C ARG A 167 15.23 -3.19 -49.67
N ARG A 168 14.33 -3.43 -50.64
CA ARG A 168 13.25 -2.51 -50.99
C ARG A 168 12.25 -2.36 -49.88
N ALA A 169 11.78 -1.15 -49.64
CA ALA A 169 10.60 -0.93 -48.85
C ALA A 169 9.37 -1.40 -49.62
N VAL A 170 8.49 -2.11 -48.93
CA VAL A 170 7.24 -2.64 -49.45
C VAL A 170 6.09 -2.18 -48.58
N PRO A 171 4.88 -2.00 -49.17
CA PRO A 171 3.70 -1.65 -48.37
C PRO A 171 3.25 -2.85 -47.51
N LEU A 172 3.00 -2.59 -46.23
CA LEU A 172 2.39 -3.50 -45.25
C LEU A 172 1.19 -2.80 -44.64
N THR A 173 0.01 -3.39 -44.76
CA THR A 173 -1.20 -2.87 -44.11
C THR A 173 -1.32 -3.42 -42.70
N VAL A 174 -1.45 -2.53 -41.71
CA VAL A 174 -1.67 -2.87 -40.31
C VAL A 174 -3.10 -2.50 -39.93
N ASN A 175 -3.90 -3.49 -39.54
CA ASN A 175 -5.24 -3.33 -39.06
C ASN A 175 -5.26 -3.59 -37.55
N ILE A 176 -5.83 -2.68 -36.77
CA ILE A 176 -5.97 -2.80 -35.32
C ILE A 176 -7.48 -2.96 -35.04
N ASP A 177 -7.81 -3.74 -34.05
CA ASP A 177 -9.19 -4.06 -33.66
C ASP A 177 -10.03 -2.83 -33.24
N ASP A 178 -9.40 -1.69 -32.97
CA ASP A 178 -10.07 -0.39 -32.73
C ASP A 178 -10.60 0.27 -33.99
N GLY A 179 -10.45 -0.38 -35.16
CA GLY A 179 -10.85 0.12 -36.47
C GLY A 179 -9.77 0.94 -37.18
N THR A 180 -8.57 1.08 -36.57
CA THR A 180 -7.46 1.79 -37.21
C THR A 180 -6.81 0.93 -38.29
N ALA A 181 -6.66 1.47 -39.49
CA ALA A 181 -5.92 0.86 -40.57
C ALA A 181 -4.79 1.78 -41.03
N LEU A 182 -3.56 1.28 -41.05
CA LEU A 182 -2.35 2.01 -41.44
C LEU A 182 -1.63 1.26 -42.56
N THR A 183 -1.07 1.98 -43.50
CA THR A 183 -0.17 1.36 -44.51
C THR A 183 1.26 1.87 -44.23
N LEU A 184 2.14 0.93 -43.85
CA LEU A 184 3.54 1.20 -43.61
C LEU A 184 4.34 0.90 -44.86
N GLN A 185 5.31 1.76 -45.19
CA GLN A 185 6.36 1.46 -46.17
C GLN A 185 7.57 0.94 -45.37
N THR A 186 7.87 -0.33 -45.48
CA THR A 186 8.87 -0.96 -44.63
C THR A 186 9.81 -1.87 -45.42
N SER A 187 11.09 -1.79 -45.13
CA SER A 187 12.12 -2.69 -45.56
C SER A 187 12.52 -3.71 -44.48
N GLN A 188 11.80 -3.76 -43.38
CA GLN A 188 12.09 -4.69 -42.32
C GLN A 188 11.81 -6.15 -42.74
N PRO A 189 12.59 -7.12 -42.26
CA PRO A 189 12.46 -8.52 -42.68
C PRO A 189 11.21 -9.21 -42.11
N THR A 190 10.74 -8.80 -40.92
CA THR A 190 9.58 -9.43 -40.25
C THR A 190 8.55 -8.41 -39.85
N ILE A 191 7.31 -8.87 -39.68
CA ILE A 191 6.17 -8.05 -39.23
C ILE A 191 6.48 -7.36 -37.91
N GLY A 192 6.98 -8.11 -36.92
CA GLY A 192 7.30 -7.53 -35.61
C GLY A 192 8.38 -6.46 -35.66
N GLN A 193 9.38 -6.60 -36.56
CA GLN A 193 10.38 -5.55 -36.78
C GLN A 193 9.78 -4.32 -37.48
N ALA A 194 8.89 -4.55 -38.45
CA ALA A 194 8.21 -3.47 -39.15
C ALA A 194 7.32 -2.65 -38.21
N LEU A 195 6.53 -3.32 -37.34
CA LEU A 195 5.69 -2.66 -36.35
C LEU A 195 6.52 -1.84 -35.35
N ARG A 196 7.61 -2.42 -34.85
CA ARG A 196 8.52 -1.73 -33.94
C ARG A 196 9.18 -0.51 -34.58
N ALA A 197 9.65 -0.65 -35.82
CA ALA A 197 10.24 0.47 -36.55
C ALA A 197 9.24 1.59 -36.82
N ALA A 198 7.96 1.27 -36.93
CA ALA A 198 6.87 2.23 -37.09
C ALA A 198 6.38 2.81 -35.74
N GLY A 199 6.98 2.46 -34.60
CA GLY A 199 6.57 2.90 -33.29
C GLY A 199 5.26 2.27 -32.80
N ILE A 200 4.85 1.15 -33.37
CA ILE A 200 3.63 0.42 -32.96
C ILE A 200 4.04 -0.60 -31.91
N ASP A 201 3.73 -0.27 -30.64
CA ASP A 201 3.98 -1.18 -29.54
C ASP A 201 3.05 -2.40 -29.64
N VAL A 202 3.64 -3.57 -29.48
CA VAL A 202 2.94 -4.85 -29.42
C VAL A 202 3.28 -5.51 -28.10
N TYR A 203 2.27 -5.76 -27.28
CA TYR A 203 2.42 -6.43 -26.00
C TYR A 203 2.43 -7.95 -26.18
N LEU A 204 3.05 -8.66 -25.26
CA LEU A 204 3.16 -10.14 -25.34
C LEU A 204 1.79 -10.82 -25.36
N ALA A 205 0.78 -10.20 -24.73
CA ALA A 205 -0.56 -10.72 -24.70
C ALA A 205 -1.42 -10.34 -25.94
N ASP A 206 -0.93 -9.43 -26.80
CA ASP A 206 -1.63 -9.09 -28.05
C ASP A 206 -1.55 -10.26 -29.02
N ARG A 207 -2.58 -10.42 -29.84
CA ARG A 207 -2.60 -11.43 -30.89
C ARG A 207 -2.34 -10.80 -32.25
N LEU A 208 -1.35 -11.35 -32.94
CA LEU A 208 -1.01 -10.92 -34.28
C LEU A 208 -1.33 -12.02 -35.29
N THR A 209 -1.98 -11.63 -36.38
CA THR A 209 -2.25 -12.54 -37.50
C THR A 209 -1.87 -11.84 -38.82
N PRO A 210 -0.82 -12.30 -39.53
CA PRO A 210 0.13 -13.37 -39.18
C PRO A 210 1.06 -13.01 -38.01
N ASP A 211 1.79 -14.01 -37.49
CA ASP A 211 2.73 -13.89 -36.36
C ASP A 211 3.82 -12.85 -36.61
N ALA A 212 4.36 -12.27 -35.53
CA ALA A 212 5.42 -11.26 -35.56
C ALA A 212 6.70 -11.69 -36.30
N ASN A 213 7.02 -12.99 -36.31
CA ASN A 213 8.18 -13.54 -37.00
C ASN A 213 7.94 -13.80 -38.49
N THR A 214 6.70 -13.66 -38.97
CA THR A 214 6.37 -13.82 -40.38
C THR A 214 7.10 -12.77 -41.21
N ARG A 215 7.66 -13.22 -42.36
CA ARG A 215 8.33 -12.31 -43.29
C ARG A 215 7.34 -11.31 -43.91
N VAL A 216 7.80 -10.09 -44.03
CA VAL A 216 7.02 -9.05 -44.74
C VAL A 216 7.02 -9.35 -46.22
N THR A 217 5.86 -9.31 -46.81
CA THR A 217 5.62 -9.43 -48.25
C THR A 217 4.95 -8.17 -48.80
N ALA A 218 5.23 -7.82 -50.05
CA ALA A 218 4.64 -6.66 -50.70
C ALA A 218 3.11 -6.78 -50.73
N GLY A 219 2.40 -5.78 -50.22
CA GLY A 219 0.95 -5.78 -50.13
C GLY A 219 0.37 -6.70 -49.06
N GLY A 220 1.22 -7.25 -48.20
CA GLY A 220 0.77 -8.04 -47.05
C GLY A 220 -0.04 -7.23 -46.04
N SER A 221 -0.82 -7.93 -45.22
CA SER A 221 -1.58 -7.34 -44.12
C SER A 221 -1.32 -8.06 -42.82
N VAL A 222 -1.37 -7.32 -41.71
CA VAL A 222 -1.34 -7.85 -40.37
C VAL A 222 -2.49 -7.31 -39.55
N PHE A 223 -3.14 -8.17 -38.79
CA PHE A 223 -4.19 -7.81 -37.82
C PHE A 223 -3.62 -7.88 -36.42
N ILE A 224 -3.88 -6.85 -35.63
CA ILE A 224 -3.49 -6.75 -34.21
C ILE A 224 -4.76 -6.70 -33.39
N GLU A 225 -5.04 -7.78 -32.64
CA GLU A 225 -6.07 -7.84 -31.62
C GLU A 225 -5.44 -7.44 -30.29
N ARG A 226 -5.86 -6.31 -29.73
CA ARG A 226 -5.26 -5.72 -28.53
C ARG A 226 -5.76 -6.40 -27.26
N SER A 227 -4.84 -6.81 -26.44
CA SER A 227 -5.11 -7.18 -25.05
C SER A 227 -5.38 -5.94 -24.19
N ILE A 228 -6.28 -6.04 -23.22
CA ILE A 228 -6.58 -4.97 -22.27
C ILE A 228 -5.73 -5.08 -21.01
N PRO A 229 -5.18 -3.96 -20.48
CA PRO A 229 -4.48 -3.96 -19.21
C PRO A 229 -5.47 -4.06 -18.05
N VAL A 230 -5.19 -4.95 -17.10
CA VAL A 230 -5.97 -5.14 -15.86
C VAL A 230 -5.05 -5.28 -14.67
N SER A 231 -5.55 -4.89 -13.50
CA SER A 231 -4.85 -5.05 -12.22
C SER A 231 -5.70 -5.87 -11.26
N VAL A 232 -5.13 -6.88 -10.63
CA VAL A 232 -5.82 -7.72 -9.65
C VAL A 232 -5.09 -7.61 -8.32
N TYR A 233 -5.84 -7.22 -7.27
CA TYR A 233 -5.36 -7.15 -5.89
C TYR A 233 -5.92 -8.36 -5.13
N VAL A 234 -5.03 -9.22 -4.69
CA VAL A 234 -5.39 -10.45 -3.98
C VAL A 234 -4.30 -10.81 -2.97
N ASP A 235 -4.71 -11.22 -1.76
CA ASP A 235 -3.82 -11.69 -0.70
C ASP A 235 -2.66 -10.70 -0.38
N GLY A 236 -2.96 -9.39 -0.42
CA GLY A 236 -1.99 -8.32 -0.20
C GLY A 236 -1.05 -8.01 -1.37
N GLN A 237 -1.21 -8.70 -2.51
CA GLN A 237 -0.39 -8.51 -3.70
C GLN A 237 -1.17 -7.82 -4.82
N SER A 238 -0.44 -7.09 -5.65
CA SER A 238 -0.96 -6.47 -6.87
C SER A 238 -0.37 -7.15 -8.09
N ILE A 239 -1.21 -7.83 -8.88
CA ILE A 239 -0.85 -8.49 -10.14
C ILE A 239 -1.30 -7.57 -11.27
N ARG A 240 -0.36 -7.09 -12.07
CA ARG A 240 -0.67 -6.34 -13.29
C ARG A 240 -0.47 -7.24 -14.49
N THR A 241 -1.48 -7.37 -15.32
CA THR A 241 -1.45 -8.22 -16.51
C THR A 241 -2.22 -7.59 -17.67
N ARG A 242 -2.17 -8.24 -18.80
CA ARG A 242 -2.99 -7.92 -19.96
C ARG A 242 -3.73 -9.19 -20.40
N THR A 243 -4.97 -9.02 -20.84
CA THR A 243 -5.85 -10.16 -21.14
C THR A 243 -6.79 -9.86 -22.31
N HIS A 244 -7.34 -10.92 -22.91
CA HIS A 244 -8.47 -10.88 -23.83
C HIS A 244 -9.77 -11.39 -23.19
N ARG A 245 -9.76 -11.64 -21.88
CA ARG A 245 -10.94 -12.12 -21.19
C ARG A 245 -11.99 -11.01 -21.08
N GLU A 246 -13.24 -11.40 -21.24
CA GLU A 246 -14.37 -10.46 -21.27
C GLU A 246 -14.97 -10.18 -19.88
N ARG A 247 -14.70 -11.06 -18.88
CA ARG A 247 -15.27 -10.97 -17.54
C ARG A 247 -14.24 -11.08 -16.46
N VAL A 248 -14.51 -10.48 -15.31
CA VAL A 248 -13.65 -10.54 -14.12
C VAL A 248 -13.33 -11.99 -13.73
N GLY A 249 -14.35 -12.87 -13.71
CA GLY A 249 -14.17 -14.27 -13.35
C GLY A 249 -13.17 -15.00 -14.23
N ASP A 250 -13.22 -14.74 -15.56
CA ASP A 250 -12.31 -15.35 -16.53
C ASP A 250 -10.87 -14.83 -16.35
N VAL A 251 -10.71 -13.55 -16.02
CA VAL A 251 -9.40 -12.95 -15.69
C VAL A 251 -8.80 -13.62 -14.47
N LEU A 252 -9.59 -13.82 -13.40
CA LEU A 252 -9.12 -14.49 -12.19
C LEU A 252 -8.75 -15.96 -12.46
N ALA A 253 -9.56 -16.68 -13.25
CA ALA A 253 -9.27 -18.04 -13.65
C ALA A 253 -7.97 -18.15 -14.45
N GLU A 254 -7.69 -17.21 -15.36
CA GLU A 254 -6.45 -17.14 -16.13
C GLU A 254 -5.23 -16.93 -15.24
N LEU A 255 -5.38 -16.17 -14.14
CA LEU A 255 -4.33 -15.92 -13.14
C LEU A 255 -4.22 -17.03 -12.07
N GLY A 256 -5.08 -18.05 -12.13
CA GLY A 256 -5.12 -19.13 -11.12
C GLY A 256 -5.68 -18.69 -9.77
N VAL A 257 -6.38 -17.55 -9.71
CA VAL A 257 -6.98 -17.04 -8.47
C VAL A 257 -8.33 -17.69 -8.25
N THR A 258 -8.44 -18.51 -7.22
CA THR A 258 -9.70 -19.17 -6.82
C THR A 258 -10.32 -18.48 -5.63
N LEU A 259 -11.66 -18.35 -5.64
CA LEU A 259 -12.46 -17.88 -4.51
C LEU A 259 -12.88 -19.08 -3.66
N GLN A 260 -12.89 -18.93 -2.34
CA GLN A 260 -13.30 -19.95 -1.40
C GLN A 260 -14.44 -19.46 -0.50
N GLY A 261 -15.39 -20.35 -0.20
CA GLY A 261 -16.47 -20.08 0.75
C GLY A 261 -17.27 -18.81 0.42
N ARG A 262 -17.03 -17.74 1.16
CA ARG A 262 -17.72 -16.44 1.01
C ARG A 262 -16.86 -15.34 0.42
N ASP A 263 -15.71 -15.69 -0.15
CA ASP A 263 -14.88 -14.73 -0.85
C ASP A 263 -15.68 -14.04 -1.96
N TYR A 264 -15.38 -12.79 -2.22
CA TYR A 264 -16.03 -12.04 -3.26
C TYR A 264 -15.06 -11.09 -3.96
N THR A 265 -15.49 -10.54 -5.08
CA THR A 265 -14.70 -9.61 -5.86
C THR A 265 -15.38 -8.25 -6.00
N GLN A 266 -14.59 -7.24 -6.19
CA GLN A 266 -15.00 -5.90 -6.52
C GLN A 266 -14.22 -5.42 -7.76
N PRO A 267 -14.86 -5.29 -8.95
CA PRO A 267 -16.26 -5.60 -9.28
C PRO A 267 -16.60 -7.10 -9.18
N ALA A 268 -17.90 -7.43 -9.33
CA ALA A 268 -18.40 -8.81 -9.30
C ALA A 268 -17.81 -9.68 -10.43
N LEU A 269 -17.85 -11.02 -10.26
CA LEU A 269 -17.24 -11.96 -11.21
C LEU A 269 -17.80 -11.86 -12.65
N ASP A 270 -19.07 -11.51 -12.79
CA ASP A 270 -19.78 -11.36 -14.06
C ASP A 270 -19.59 -9.98 -14.71
N ALA A 271 -18.96 -9.06 -14.00
CA ALA A 271 -18.68 -7.72 -14.54
C ALA A 271 -17.76 -7.79 -15.76
N PRO A 272 -17.96 -6.90 -16.74
CA PRO A 272 -17.14 -6.87 -17.93
C PRO A 272 -15.72 -6.42 -17.62
N ALA A 273 -14.74 -7.08 -18.22
CA ALA A 273 -13.35 -6.68 -18.17
C ALA A 273 -13.11 -5.56 -19.20
N GLN A 274 -12.60 -4.44 -18.74
CA GLN A 274 -12.31 -3.26 -19.55
C GLN A 274 -10.87 -2.79 -19.32
N ALA A 275 -10.32 -2.03 -20.26
CA ALA A 275 -8.98 -1.49 -20.13
C ALA A 275 -8.84 -0.61 -18.87
N GLY A 276 -7.83 -0.89 -18.06
CA GLY A 276 -7.60 -0.20 -16.79
C GLY A 276 -8.43 -0.71 -15.60
N LEU A 277 -9.16 -1.81 -15.77
CA LEU A 277 -9.94 -2.42 -14.69
C LEU A 277 -9.05 -2.79 -13.50
N ASN A 278 -9.52 -2.41 -12.30
CA ASN A 278 -8.94 -2.83 -11.04
C ASN A 278 -9.90 -3.81 -10.36
N VAL A 279 -9.46 -5.04 -10.17
CA VAL A 279 -10.20 -6.07 -9.47
C VAL A 279 -9.60 -6.27 -8.09
N ARG A 280 -10.43 -6.18 -7.06
CA ARG A 280 -10.05 -6.55 -5.70
C ARG A 280 -10.73 -7.86 -5.32
N VAL A 281 -9.95 -8.84 -4.91
CA VAL A 281 -10.43 -10.07 -4.29
C VAL A 281 -10.41 -9.87 -2.79
N VAL A 282 -11.57 -10.02 -2.15
CA VAL A 282 -11.72 -9.91 -0.70
C VAL A 282 -11.87 -11.31 -0.11
N ARG A 283 -10.93 -11.70 0.74
CA ARG A 283 -10.94 -12.98 1.45
C ARG A 283 -11.84 -12.90 2.66
N VAL A 284 -12.81 -13.82 2.77
CA VAL A 284 -13.76 -13.87 3.87
C VAL A 284 -13.53 -15.11 4.71
N SER A 285 -13.23 -14.91 5.99
CA SER A 285 -13.16 -15.98 6.97
C SER A 285 -14.13 -15.75 8.14
N GLU A 286 -14.57 -16.82 8.79
CA GLU A 286 -15.42 -16.78 9.98
C GLU A 286 -14.71 -17.52 11.11
N ALA A 287 -14.79 -16.94 12.32
CA ALA A 287 -14.29 -17.56 13.54
C ALA A 287 -15.39 -17.56 14.61
N PHE A 288 -15.39 -18.55 15.47
CA PHE A 288 -16.26 -18.63 16.64
C PHE A 288 -15.45 -18.31 17.89
N LEU A 289 -15.88 -17.27 18.62
CA LEU A 289 -15.37 -16.94 19.94
C LEU A 289 -16.31 -17.51 20.99
N ILE A 290 -15.74 -18.18 21.97
CA ILE A 290 -16.47 -18.66 23.16
C ILE A 290 -15.96 -17.85 24.33
N GLU A 291 -16.83 -17.02 24.90
CA GLU A 291 -16.52 -16.14 26.01
C GLU A 291 -17.38 -16.53 27.21
N GLN A 292 -16.83 -16.42 28.41
CA GLN A 292 -17.57 -16.64 29.64
C GLN A 292 -17.65 -15.33 30.43
N GLU A 293 -18.85 -14.95 30.82
CA GLU A 293 -19.12 -13.76 31.59
C GLU A 293 -19.74 -14.12 32.93
N PRO A 294 -19.34 -13.46 34.03
CA PRO A 294 -20.00 -13.66 35.31
C PRO A 294 -21.41 -13.04 35.29
N VAL A 295 -22.38 -13.80 35.78
CA VAL A 295 -23.73 -13.30 36.05
C VAL A 295 -23.83 -12.95 37.52
N ALA A 296 -24.11 -11.70 37.84
CA ALA A 296 -24.19 -11.23 39.21
C ALA A 296 -25.31 -11.97 39.98
N PHE A 297 -25.05 -12.25 41.26
CA PHE A 297 -26.06 -12.77 42.18
C PHE A 297 -26.86 -11.62 42.80
N GLU A 298 -28.05 -11.92 43.26
CA GLU A 298 -28.91 -10.99 44.03
C GLU A 298 -28.66 -11.17 45.52
N THR A 299 -28.80 -10.05 46.27
CA THR A 299 -28.84 -10.10 47.74
C THR A 299 -30.29 -10.10 48.22
N GLN A 300 -30.69 -11.14 48.91
CA GLN A 300 -31.99 -11.30 49.55
C GLN A 300 -31.86 -10.99 51.05
N ILE A 301 -32.69 -10.10 51.56
CA ILE A 301 -32.76 -9.77 52.97
C ILE A 301 -34.08 -10.30 53.46
N LEU A 302 -34.09 -11.30 54.32
CA LEU A 302 -35.27 -12.02 54.76
C LEU A 302 -35.49 -11.85 56.28
N PRO A 303 -36.73 -11.74 56.76
CA PRO A 303 -37.03 -11.71 58.17
C PRO A 303 -36.83 -13.06 58.83
N ASN A 304 -36.36 -13.05 60.08
CA ASN A 304 -36.23 -14.23 60.91
C ASN A 304 -36.86 -13.95 62.29
N PRO A 305 -37.98 -14.59 62.63
CA PRO A 305 -38.67 -14.40 63.91
C PRO A 305 -37.92 -14.93 65.13
N ASP A 306 -36.94 -15.83 64.94
CA ASP A 306 -36.12 -16.39 65.98
C ASP A 306 -34.90 -15.55 66.34
N MET A 307 -34.67 -14.47 65.57
CA MET A 307 -33.57 -13.51 65.81
C MET A 307 -34.11 -12.21 66.40
N GLU A 308 -33.37 -11.69 67.40
CA GLU A 308 -33.75 -10.43 68.01
C GLU A 308 -33.59 -9.23 67.04
N ILE A 309 -34.46 -8.26 67.13
CA ILE A 309 -34.45 -7.02 66.36
C ILE A 309 -33.06 -6.41 66.38
N ASP A 310 -32.65 -5.76 65.28
CA ASP A 310 -31.32 -5.11 65.10
C ASP A 310 -30.16 -6.10 64.96
N THR A 311 -30.45 -7.42 64.88
CA THR A 311 -29.44 -8.41 64.56
C THR A 311 -29.52 -8.80 63.07
N GLN A 312 -28.38 -9.12 62.45
CA GLN A 312 -28.33 -9.61 61.10
C GLN A 312 -27.39 -10.83 61.07
N GLN A 313 -27.77 -11.82 60.27
CA GLN A 313 -26.95 -13.05 60.09
C GLN A 313 -26.85 -13.39 58.60
N LEU A 314 -25.61 -13.47 58.09
CA LEU A 314 -25.35 -14.02 56.78
C LEU A 314 -25.51 -15.56 56.84
N THR A 315 -26.52 -16.10 56.14
CA THR A 315 -26.77 -17.54 56.10
C THR A 315 -26.36 -18.22 54.82
N GLN A 316 -26.23 -17.44 53.77
CA GLN A 316 -25.73 -17.93 52.48
C GLN A 316 -24.87 -16.86 51.80
N GLU A 317 -23.67 -17.24 51.42
CA GLU A 317 -22.81 -16.44 50.56
C GLU A 317 -23.35 -16.44 49.11
N GLY A 318 -23.27 -15.30 48.45
CA GLY A 318 -23.59 -15.18 47.03
C GLY A 318 -22.48 -15.74 46.16
N GLU A 319 -22.85 -16.42 45.10
CA GLU A 319 -21.92 -16.88 44.08
C GLU A 319 -22.39 -16.42 42.71
N SER A 320 -21.46 -15.81 41.92
CA SER A 320 -21.77 -15.41 40.56
C SER A 320 -22.02 -16.62 39.68
N GLY A 321 -23.01 -16.56 38.85
CA GLY A 321 -23.25 -17.47 37.76
C GLY A 321 -22.20 -17.34 36.65
N VAL A 322 -22.30 -18.18 35.65
CA VAL A 322 -21.44 -18.14 34.45
C VAL A 322 -22.31 -18.28 33.21
N LEU A 323 -22.31 -17.26 32.40
CA LEU A 323 -22.95 -17.23 31.09
C LEU A 323 -21.87 -17.45 30.02
N GLN A 324 -22.05 -18.47 29.18
CA GLN A 324 -21.22 -18.69 28.01
C GLN A 324 -21.91 -18.08 26.79
N LYS A 325 -21.17 -17.24 26.05
CA LYS A 325 -21.59 -16.67 24.77
C LYS A 325 -20.78 -17.28 23.65
N ARG A 326 -21.45 -17.71 22.60
CA ARG A 326 -20.84 -18.12 21.34
C ARG A 326 -21.09 -17.03 20.32
N THR A 327 -20.02 -16.36 19.93
CA THR A 327 -20.05 -15.24 19.00
C THR A 327 -19.40 -15.63 17.68
N ARG A 328 -20.10 -15.47 16.57
CA ARG A 328 -19.53 -15.59 15.23
C ARG A 328 -18.96 -14.24 14.81
N VAL A 329 -17.68 -14.23 14.46
CA VAL A 329 -16.97 -13.06 13.95
C VAL A 329 -16.59 -13.33 12.50
N ARG A 330 -16.95 -12.41 11.62
CA ARG A 330 -16.59 -12.44 10.20
C ARG A 330 -15.48 -11.43 9.93
N TYR A 331 -14.47 -11.90 9.22
CA TYR A 331 -13.34 -11.09 8.78
C TYR A 331 -13.34 -10.96 7.26
N ALA A 332 -13.01 -9.77 6.76
CA ALA A 332 -12.74 -9.51 5.37
C ALA A 332 -11.30 -8.96 5.24
N ASP A 333 -10.45 -9.63 4.47
CA ASP A 333 -9.01 -9.37 4.38
C ASP A 333 -8.33 -9.28 5.77
N GLY A 334 -8.76 -10.13 6.71
CA GLY A 334 -8.23 -10.16 8.08
C GLY A 334 -8.79 -9.09 9.02
N GLN A 335 -9.64 -8.19 8.54
CA GLN A 335 -10.30 -7.18 9.37
C GLN A 335 -11.71 -7.63 9.77
N GLU A 336 -12.07 -7.42 11.03
CA GLU A 336 -13.41 -7.72 11.51
C GLU A 336 -14.44 -6.81 10.85
N VAL A 337 -15.42 -7.41 10.18
CA VAL A 337 -16.51 -6.68 9.50
C VAL A 337 -17.89 -6.94 10.10
N ALA A 338 -18.05 -8.02 10.85
CA ALA A 338 -19.29 -8.34 11.53
C ALA A 338 -19.05 -9.21 12.74
N ARG A 339 -19.85 -8.97 13.80
CA ARG A 339 -19.87 -9.78 15.03
C ARG A 339 -21.32 -10.07 15.41
N VAL A 340 -21.67 -11.33 15.58
CA VAL A 340 -23.03 -11.75 15.90
C VAL A 340 -22.98 -12.81 16.99
N VAL A 341 -23.68 -12.57 18.10
CA VAL A 341 -23.90 -13.57 19.15
C VAL A 341 -24.91 -14.58 18.61
N GLU A 342 -24.50 -15.83 18.45
CA GLU A 342 -25.36 -16.89 17.93
C GLU A 342 -26.11 -17.63 19.04
N ASP A 343 -25.45 -17.81 20.18
CA ASP A 343 -25.98 -18.60 21.28
C ASP A 343 -25.47 -18.11 22.63
N GLN A 344 -26.30 -18.24 23.65
CA GLN A 344 -25.97 -17.93 25.03
C GLN A 344 -26.50 -19.05 25.93
N ILE A 345 -25.59 -19.66 26.66
CA ILE A 345 -25.91 -20.77 27.54
C ILE A 345 -25.49 -20.41 28.96
N LEU A 346 -26.45 -20.49 29.91
CA LEU A 346 -26.16 -20.33 31.33
C LEU A 346 -25.54 -21.64 31.85
N LEU A 347 -24.19 -21.64 31.94
CA LEU A 347 -23.46 -22.83 32.42
C LEU A 347 -23.66 -23.07 33.91
N ARG A 348 -23.77 -22.01 34.69
CA ARG A 348 -24.03 -22.05 36.13
C ARG A 348 -24.93 -20.88 36.51
N ALA A 349 -26.04 -21.22 37.16
CA ALA A 349 -26.93 -20.17 37.68
C ALA A 349 -26.27 -19.44 38.87
N PRO A 350 -26.50 -18.13 39.02
CA PRO A 350 -26.04 -17.42 40.21
C PRO A 350 -26.77 -17.93 41.45
N ARG A 351 -26.03 -17.98 42.56
CA ARG A 351 -26.59 -18.33 43.87
C ARG A 351 -26.77 -17.04 44.68
N PRO A 352 -27.97 -16.76 45.16
CA PRO A 352 -28.18 -15.51 45.87
C PRO A 352 -27.44 -15.43 47.21
N LYS A 353 -27.06 -14.25 47.62
CA LYS A 353 -26.63 -13.94 48.97
C LYS A 353 -27.84 -13.78 49.85
N ILE A 354 -27.94 -14.50 50.99
CA ILE A 354 -29.06 -14.46 51.89
C ILE A 354 -28.58 -13.92 53.24
N ILE A 355 -29.19 -12.79 53.65
CA ILE A 355 -28.97 -12.17 54.95
C ILE A 355 -30.34 -12.20 55.68
N HIS A 356 -30.39 -12.85 56.84
CA HIS A 356 -31.55 -12.78 57.70
C HIS A 356 -31.41 -11.65 58.66
N TYR A 357 -32.51 -10.96 58.94
CA TYR A 357 -32.61 -9.98 59.99
C TYR A 357 -33.65 -10.34 61.04
N GLY A 358 -33.36 -9.97 62.28
CA GLY A 358 -34.20 -10.29 63.42
C GLY A 358 -35.48 -9.48 63.45
N THR A 359 -36.58 -10.14 63.76
CA THR A 359 -37.88 -9.53 63.97
C THR A 359 -38.44 -9.81 65.36
N GLN A 360 -37.74 -10.61 66.17
CA GLN A 360 -38.15 -10.91 67.53
C GLN A 360 -37.94 -9.65 68.44
N ILE A 361 -38.99 -9.20 69.08
CA ILE A 361 -38.92 -8.12 70.07
C ILE A 361 -38.84 -8.71 71.48
N VAL A 362 -37.78 -8.35 72.21
CA VAL A 362 -37.55 -8.78 73.57
C VAL A 362 -37.70 -7.59 74.50
N VAL A 363 -38.72 -7.57 75.32
CA VAL A 363 -38.95 -6.54 76.31
C VAL A 363 -38.03 -6.74 77.52
N ARG A 364 -37.31 -5.69 77.91
CA ARG A 364 -36.38 -5.65 79.04
C ARG A 364 -36.66 -4.46 79.95
N THR A 365 -36.20 -4.50 81.18
CA THR A 365 -36.39 -3.44 82.16
C THR A 365 -35.11 -2.60 82.32
N ILE A 366 -35.26 -1.29 82.39
CA ILE A 366 -34.20 -0.34 82.76
C ILE A 366 -34.62 0.44 84.01
N GLN A 367 -33.67 0.72 84.90
CA GLN A 367 -33.86 1.59 86.05
C GLN A 367 -33.76 3.06 85.61
N THR A 368 -34.79 3.82 85.77
CA THR A 368 -34.79 5.30 85.56
C THR A 368 -34.92 6.04 86.85
N PRO A 369 -34.60 7.35 86.92
CA PRO A 369 -34.82 8.15 88.13
C PRO A 369 -36.28 8.12 88.62
N ASP A 370 -37.26 7.90 87.72
CA ASP A 370 -38.69 7.85 88.01
C ASP A 370 -39.19 6.39 88.30
N GLY A 371 -38.24 5.44 88.46
CA GLY A 371 -38.57 4.03 88.70
C GLY A 371 -38.24 3.12 87.50
N PRO A 372 -38.52 1.80 87.65
CA PRO A 372 -38.29 0.84 86.57
C PRO A 372 -39.24 1.10 85.41
N ARG A 373 -38.66 1.03 84.16
CA ARG A 373 -39.41 1.16 82.91
C ARG A 373 -39.10 0.01 82.01
N GLU A 374 -40.09 -0.48 81.30
CA GLU A 374 -39.88 -1.49 80.26
C GLU A 374 -39.53 -0.84 78.93
N TYR A 375 -38.56 -1.41 78.25
CA TYR A 375 -38.15 -1.00 76.91
C TYR A 375 -38.07 -2.20 76.00
N TRP A 376 -38.36 -1.96 74.71
CA TRP A 376 -38.36 -3.00 73.70
C TRP A 376 -37.24 -2.89 72.69
N ARG A 377 -36.55 -1.68 72.68
CA ARG A 377 -35.40 -1.45 71.81
C ARG A 377 -34.41 -0.50 72.46
N HIS A 378 -33.13 -0.81 72.28
CA HIS A 378 -32.03 0.02 72.75
C HIS A 378 -31.01 0.22 71.69
N PHE A 379 -30.58 1.46 71.41
CA PHE A 379 -29.55 1.78 70.46
C PHE A 379 -28.83 3.08 70.83
N ARG A 380 -27.65 3.26 70.23
CA ARG A 380 -26.89 4.51 70.38
C ARG A 380 -27.36 5.50 69.32
N ALA A 381 -27.62 6.78 69.73
CA ALA A 381 -28.01 7.86 68.86
C ALA A 381 -27.15 9.10 69.10
N LEU A 382 -26.96 9.91 68.05
CA LEU A 382 -26.43 11.25 68.19
C LEU A 382 -27.53 12.10 68.81
N ALA A 383 -27.27 12.68 69.98
CA ALA A 383 -28.18 13.60 70.64
C ALA A 383 -27.73 15.04 70.43
N THR A 384 -28.60 15.88 69.96
CA THR A 384 -28.54 17.34 70.01
C THR A 384 -29.67 17.87 70.85
N SER A 385 -29.78 19.18 71.02
CA SER A 385 -30.84 19.78 71.81
C SER A 385 -31.37 21.08 71.20
N TYR A 386 -32.61 21.34 71.40
CA TYR A 386 -33.26 22.53 70.89
C TYR A 386 -34.37 23.02 71.80
N SER A 387 -34.79 24.28 71.61
CA SER A 387 -35.96 24.86 72.22
C SER A 387 -36.81 25.65 71.17
N ALA A 388 -37.92 26.17 71.52
CA ALA A 388 -38.73 27.01 70.62
C ALA A 388 -37.93 28.19 70.03
N ALA A 389 -37.01 28.77 70.81
CA ALA A 389 -36.16 29.87 70.35
C ALA A 389 -35.04 29.45 69.38
N THR A 390 -34.61 28.20 69.46
CA THR A 390 -33.51 27.69 68.66
C THR A 390 -33.95 26.79 67.50
N ALA A 391 -35.22 26.44 67.38
CA ALA A 391 -35.80 25.58 66.36
C ALA A 391 -35.83 26.20 64.95
N GLY A 392 -35.31 27.42 64.78
CA GLY A 392 -35.24 28.10 63.49
C GLY A 392 -36.58 28.69 62.99
N THR A 393 -37.65 28.47 63.66
CA THR A 393 -38.95 29.01 63.28
C THR A 393 -39.06 30.48 63.82
N PRO A 394 -39.35 31.50 62.97
CA PRO A 394 -39.45 32.87 63.39
C PRO A 394 -40.56 33.06 64.41
N LYS A 395 -40.38 33.92 65.46
CA LYS A 395 -41.40 34.19 66.46
C LYS A 395 -42.72 34.74 65.90
N THR A 396 -42.69 35.34 64.73
CA THR A 396 -43.88 35.86 64.03
C THR A 396 -44.63 34.78 63.28
N SER A 397 -44.12 33.57 63.19
CA SER A 397 -44.78 32.44 62.51
C SER A 397 -45.91 31.87 63.37
N PRO A 398 -47.07 31.50 62.80
CA PRO A 398 -48.12 30.80 63.52
C PRO A 398 -47.72 29.42 64.04
N HIS A 399 -46.56 28.89 63.51
CA HIS A 399 -46.01 27.63 63.93
C HIS A 399 -44.91 27.78 65.00
N TYR A 400 -44.59 28.96 65.45
CA TYR A 400 -43.62 29.17 66.50
C TYR A 400 -43.92 28.36 67.76
N GLY A 401 -42.95 27.59 68.22
CA GLY A 401 -43.11 26.71 69.38
C GLY A 401 -44.12 25.56 69.19
N ARG A 402 -44.41 25.17 67.96
CA ARG A 402 -45.21 23.99 67.63
C ARG A 402 -44.32 22.90 67.01
N THR A 403 -44.53 21.67 67.44
CA THR A 403 -43.91 20.48 66.96
C THR A 403 -44.61 19.98 65.68
N ALA A 404 -44.01 19.01 64.98
CA ALA A 404 -44.58 18.34 63.79
C ALA A 404 -45.98 17.74 64.09
N LEU A 405 -46.21 17.28 65.31
CA LEU A 405 -47.54 16.83 65.75
C LEU A 405 -48.44 17.93 66.20
N GLY A 406 -48.08 19.21 66.12
CA GLY A 406 -48.83 20.38 66.52
C GLY A 406 -48.82 20.66 68.03
N TRP A 407 -48.04 19.92 68.80
CA TRP A 407 -47.96 20.08 70.25
C TRP A 407 -47.17 21.33 70.66
N ALA A 408 -47.40 21.87 71.81
CA ALA A 408 -46.55 22.95 72.31
C ALA A 408 -45.18 22.44 72.67
N MET A 409 -44.15 23.15 72.20
CA MET A 409 -42.72 22.80 72.48
C MET A 409 -42.47 22.98 73.97
N ARG A 410 -41.80 21.94 74.54
CA ARG A 410 -41.44 21.93 75.97
C ARG A 410 -40.44 20.81 76.22
N LYS A 411 -39.81 20.80 77.41
CA LYS A 411 -39.01 19.68 77.87
C LYS A 411 -39.81 18.35 77.80
N GLY A 412 -39.27 17.30 77.34
CA GLY A 412 -39.91 16.00 77.12
C GLY A 412 -40.45 15.77 75.72
N ILE A 413 -40.33 16.75 74.83
CA ILE A 413 -40.50 16.54 73.36
C ILE A 413 -39.14 16.15 72.77
N VAL A 414 -39.15 15.18 71.86
CA VAL A 414 -37.96 14.79 71.12
C VAL A 414 -38.27 14.83 69.62
N ALA A 415 -37.39 15.52 68.88
CA ALA A 415 -37.43 15.42 67.42
C ALA A 415 -36.64 14.22 66.98
N VAL A 416 -37.22 13.47 66.04
CA VAL A 416 -36.71 12.20 65.54
C VAL A 416 -36.85 12.10 64.03
N ASP A 417 -36.20 11.14 63.40
CA ASP A 417 -36.55 10.66 62.09
C ASP A 417 -37.76 9.70 62.22
N PRO A 418 -38.94 10.05 61.73
CA PRO A 418 -40.15 9.26 61.91
C PRO A 418 -40.10 7.88 61.17
N GLU A 419 -39.22 7.74 60.17
CA GLU A 419 -38.98 6.45 59.53
C GLU A 419 -38.18 5.53 60.43
N THR A 420 -37.33 6.07 61.33
CA THR A 420 -36.49 5.33 62.26
C THR A 420 -37.17 5.12 63.63
N ILE A 421 -37.77 6.14 64.15
CA ILE A 421 -38.48 6.13 65.44
C ILE A 421 -39.91 6.68 65.17
N PRO A 422 -40.94 5.83 65.17
CA PRO A 422 -42.31 6.28 64.92
C PRO A 422 -42.76 7.39 65.91
N PHE A 423 -43.50 8.35 65.41
CA PHE A 423 -44.12 9.38 66.30
C PHE A 423 -44.91 8.75 67.38
N ARG A 424 -44.91 9.44 68.53
CA ARG A 424 -45.56 9.03 69.80
C ARG A 424 -44.83 7.91 70.55
N SER A 425 -43.71 7.42 70.04
CA SER A 425 -42.86 6.51 70.80
C SER A 425 -42.33 7.24 72.01
N GLU A 426 -42.51 6.63 73.17
CA GLU A 426 -41.80 7.09 74.39
C GLU A 426 -40.38 6.56 74.41
N MET A 427 -39.45 7.38 74.89
CA MET A 427 -38.07 7.00 75.01
C MET A 427 -37.44 7.54 76.27
N TYR A 428 -36.55 6.78 76.83
CA TYR A 428 -35.69 7.22 77.91
C TYR A 428 -34.27 7.50 77.39
N VAL A 429 -33.78 8.70 77.71
CA VAL A 429 -32.39 9.09 77.38
C VAL A 429 -31.68 9.42 78.71
N PRO A 430 -30.63 8.68 79.11
CA PRO A 430 -29.91 8.95 80.36
C PRO A 430 -29.37 10.39 80.44
N GLY A 431 -29.69 11.07 81.52
CA GLY A 431 -29.33 12.46 81.73
C GLY A 431 -30.31 13.51 81.17
N TYR A 432 -31.26 13.10 80.31
CA TYR A 432 -32.37 13.95 79.85
C TYR A 432 -33.67 13.57 80.54
N GLY A 433 -33.95 12.30 80.63
CA GLY A 433 -35.17 11.75 81.19
C GLY A 433 -36.05 11.09 80.13
N VAL A 434 -37.35 10.95 80.46
CA VAL A 434 -38.36 10.42 79.49
C VAL A 434 -38.81 11.52 78.56
N GLY A 435 -38.88 11.20 77.24
CA GLY A 435 -39.38 12.05 76.20
C GLY A 435 -40.25 11.30 75.23
N VAL A 436 -41.06 12.06 74.42
CA VAL A 436 -41.96 11.50 73.39
C VAL A 436 -41.48 11.99 72.01
N ALA A 437 -41.39 11.09 71.07
CA ALA A 437 -41.17 11.42 69.67
C ALA A 437 -42.36 12.20 69.13
N ALA A 438 -42.29 13.51 69.05
CA ALA A 438 -43.43 14.38 68.65
C ALA A 438 -43.03 15.49 67.69
N ASP A 439 -41.74 15.53 67.28
CA ASP A 439 -41.22 16.51 66.38
C ASP A 439 -40.22 15.86 65.40
N THR A 440 -39.92 16.58 64.33
CA THR A 440 -38.89 16.20 63.33
C THR A 440 -38.25 17.43 62.76
N GLY A 441 -37.08 17.28 62.17
CA GLY A 441 -36.34 18.35 61.49
C GLY A 441 -35.53 17.81 60.30
N GLY A 442 -35.29 18.61 59.27
CA GLY A 442 -34.60 18.19 58.06
C GLY A 442 -33.17 17.68 58.30
N ALA A 443 -32.56 17.99 59.45
CA ALA A 443 -31.23 17.49 59.87
C ALA A 443 -31.30 16.24 60.77
N ILE A 444 -32.51 15.87 61.25
CA ILE A 444 -32.70 14.75 62.18
C ILE A 444 -33.02 13.51 61.36
N ILE A 445 -31.99 12.78 61.00
CA ILE A 445 -32.09 11.63 60.08
C ILE A 445 -31.47 10.40 60.78
N GLY A 446 -32.13 9.26 60.64
CA GLY A 446 -31.67 7.99 61.19
C GLY A 446 -31.56 7.95 62.68
N LYS A 447 -30.41 7.57 63.23
CA LYS A 447 -30.12 7.50 64.67
C LYS A 447 -29.76 8.85 65.24
N HIS A 448 -30.42 9.94 64.85
CA HIS A 448 -30.23 11.27 65.42
C HIS A 448 -31.54 11.66 66.18
N VAL A 449 -31.36 12.06 67.40
CA VAL A 449 -32.44 12.59 68.27
C VAL A 449 -32.11 14.01 68.69
N ASP A 450 -33.09 14.92 68.64
CA ASP A 450 -32.93 16.29 69.06
C ASP A 450 -33.84 16.51 70.28
N LEU A 451 -33.20 16.74 71.45
CA LEU A 451 -33.84 16.76 72.75
C LEU A 451 -34.42 18.13 73.01
N GLY A 452 -35.74 18.20 73.13
CA GLY A 452 -36.47 19.45 73.37
C GLY A 452 -36.41 19.94 74.79
N TYR A 453 -36.28 21.26 74.93
CA TYR A 453 -36.30 21.97 76.19
C TYR A 453 -37.21 23.18 76.12
N ASP A 454 -37.58 23.74 77.31
CA ASP A 454 -38.12 25.06 77.40
C ASP A 454 -37.02 26.08 77.16
N ASP A 455 -37.38 27.33 76.82
CA ASP A 455 -36.36 28.33 76.47
C ASP A 455 -35.49 28.76 77.70
N ASP A 456 -35.98 28.59 78.90
CA ASP A 456 -35.31 28.93 80.14
C ASP A 456 -34.47 27.84 80.77
N ASN A 457 -34.61 26.57 80.30
CA ASN A 457 -33.90 25.42 80.87
C ASN A 457 -33.09 24.64 79.85
N LEU A 458 -32.84 25.23 78.69
CA LEU A 458 -32.06 24.58 77.59
C LEU A 458 -30.68 24.17 78.03
N VAL A 459 -30.38 22.89 77.90
CA VAL A 459 -29.06 22.30 78.08
C VAL A 459 -28.53 21.84 76.69
N ILE A 460 -27.33 22.26 76.34
CA ILE A 460 -26.76 21.96 75.03
C ILE A 460 -26.24 20.54 74.99
N TRP A 461 -26.71 19.76 74.05
CA TRP A 461 -26.28 18.40 73.74
C TRP A 461 -25.64 18.37 72.37
N ARG A 462 -24.56 17.60 72.24
CA ARG A 462 -23.93 17.19 70.97
C ARG A 462 -23.02 16.02 71.25
N ARG A 463 -23.66 14.88 71.56
CA ARG A 463 -22.90 13.65 71.96
C ARG A 463 -23.71 12.41 71.65
N TRP A 464 -23.03 11.28 71.58
CA TRP A 464 -23.68 9.98 71.47
C TRP A 464 -24.22 9.54 72.81
N VAL A 465 -25.45 9.07 72.81
CA VAL A 465 -26.17 8.64 74.00
C VAL A 465 -26.88 7.32 73.75
N ASP A 466 -27.19 6.60 74.79
CA ASP A 466 -28.07 5.45 74.74
C ASP A 466 -29.54 5.96 74.72
N VAL A 467 -30.35 5.40 73.82
CA VAL A 467 -31.77 5.66 73.67
C VAL A 467 -32.50 4.36 73.90
N TYR A 468 -33.43 4.35 74.83
CA TYR A 468 -34.27 3.23 75.17
C TYR A 468 -35.71 3.55 74.75
N LEU A 469 -36.25 2.84 73.70
CA LEU A 469 -37.65 3.00 73.33
C LEU A 469 -38.52 2.20 74.31
N LEU A 470 -39.37 2.92 74.98
CA LEU A 470 -40.22 2.37 76.05
C LEU A 470 -41.51 1.69 75.52
N THR A 471 -42.06 0.81 76.30
CA THR A 471 -43.45 0.26 76.04
C THR A 471 -44.50 1.34 76.26
N PRO A 472 -45.65 1.35 75.53
CA PRO A 472 -46.10 0.31 74.60
C PRO A 472 -45.37 0.33 73.26
N LEU A 473 -45.32 -0.80 72.58
CA LEU A 473 -44.75 -0.95 71.24
C LEU A 473 -45.63 -0.15 70.25
N PRO A 474 -44.97 0.48 69.25
CA PRO A 474 -45.67 1.03 68.09
C PRO A 474 -46.39 -0.06 67.30
N PRO A 475 -47.32 0.24 66.38
CA PRO A 475 -47.89 -0.73 65.46
C PRO A 475 -46.80 -1.41 64.61
N ALA A 476 -46.91 -2.73 64.35
CA ALA A 476 -45.89 -3.53 63.68
C ALA A 476 -45.54 -3.03 62.24
N ASP A 477 -46.53 -2.42 61.57
CA ASP A 477 -46.38 -1.83 60.23
C ASP A 477 -45.56 -0.52 60.21
N THR A 478 -45.36 0.09 61.39
CA THR A 478 -44.52 1.28 61.55
C THR A 478 -43.12 0.97 62.05
N LEU A 479 -42.83 -0.29 62.30
CA LEU A 479 -41.52 -0.72 62.86
C LEU A 479 -40.46 -0.94 61.76
N GLN A 480 -39.39 -0.22 61.87
CA GLN A 480 -38.18 -0.50 61.08
C GLN A 480 -37.32 -1.54 61.83
N TYR A 481 -37.25 -2.78 61.34
CA TYR A 481 -36.54 -3.87 62.01
C TYR A 481 -35.02 -3.79 61.92
N ILE A 482 -34.51 -2.98 61.00
CA ILE A 482 -33.08 -2.71 60.82
C ILE A 482 -32.88 -1.21 60.93
N LEU A 483 -32.20 -0.76 61.98
CA LEU A 483 -31.88 0.65 62.09
C LEU A 483 -30.89 1.11 61.02
N PRO A 484 -31.07 2.32 60.46
CA PRO A 484 -30.12 2.87 59.52
C PRO A 484 -28.74 3.04 60.17
N ASN A 485 -27.68 2.83 59.38
CA ASN A 485 -26.29 3.04 59.87
C ASN A 485 -25.86 4.51 59.75
N TRP A 486 -26.78 5.42 60.08
CA TRP A 486 -26.54 6.86 60.04
C TRP A 486 -27.24 7.58 61.19
N PRO A 487 -26.62 8.62 61.81
CA PRO A 487 -25.23 9.01 61.68
C PRO A 487 -24.28 7.92 62.22
N ILE A 488 -23.01 8.01 61.81
CA ILE A 488 -21.97 7.04 62.18
C ILE A 488 -21.21 7.61 63.39
N GLU A 489 -21.11 6.85 64.50
CA GLU A 489 -20.28 7.20 65.67
C GLU A 489 -18.81 6.99 65.25
N ARG A 490 -18.05 8.11 65.09
CA ARG A 490 -16.60 8.04 64.79
C ARG A 490 -15.85 7.73 66.07
N GLY A 491 -15.07 6.63 66.12
CA GLY A 491 -14.12 6.34 67.19
C GLY A 491 -14.43 5.15 68.10
N ARG A 492 -15.36 4.22 67.72
CA ARG A 492 -15.41 2.87 68.27
C ARG A 492 -15.25 1.87 67.13
N SER A 493 -14.03 1.39 66.92
CA SER A 493 -13.70 0.17 66.19
C SER A 493 -13.86 -1.05 67.12
#